data_7a0579f7ddd102d80e6f2044de6e1efe
#
_entry.id   7a0579f7ddd102d80e6f2044de6e1efe
#
_cell.length_a   1.000
_cell.length_b   1.000
_cell.length_c   1.000
_cell.angle_alpha   90.00
_cell.angle_beta   90.00
_cell.angle_gamma   90.00
#
_symmetry.space_group_name_H-M   'P 1'
#
loop_
_entity.id
_entity.type
_entity.pdbx_description
1 polymer ?
#
loop_
_entity_poly.entity_id
_entity_poly.type
_entity_poly.pdbx_seq_one_letter_code
_entity_poly.pdbx_strand_id
1 'polypeptide(L)'
;MKKLSKVPTGMGETIGIDLGDKISRYCIVDHRGDVVEEGSFRNQASSLEKHFGDRPRRIALEAGAQSAWISRELKRLGHEVIVANPRQLKWITSSDTKNDPVDARKLALLARADLRLLQPVEHRTAEQQAELAVIRARDAILRARTLLVNSARSMAKGFGVRLPKSITGTFGERAVAALPEFLRTVLAGVLAQIDALSGAIAGYDHKIGELAEKHPELERLVSIAGVGRLTAMTFVLTVGRAERFAHSRDVAGFLGLRPKQRQSGARDPQLGISKSGDPYMRKLLVQCAHHILGHYGQDSALKRWGLAKSEGGKKAALRAIVAVARKLSVLLHRLWVSGEFYKPFPQTA
;
A
#
# COMPACT_ATOMS: atom_id res chain seq x y z
N MET A 1 -9.48 -7.74 20.56
CA MET A 1 -8.34 -7.05 21.19
C MET A 1 -7.40 -8.12 21.75
N LYS A 2 -6.23 -8.37 21.10
CA LYS A 2 -5.17 -9.16 21.73
C LYS A 2 -4.69 -8.38 22.94
N LYS A 3 -4.68 -9.00 24.12
CA LYS A 3 -4.03 -8.46 25.31
C LYS A 3 -2.57 -8.18 24.94
N LEU A 4 -2.19 -6.91 24.87
CA LEU A 4 -0.79 -6.51 24.83
C LEU A 4 -0.15 -7.08 26.10
N SER A 5 0.80 -7.98 25.91
CA SER A 5 1.46 -8.68 27.02
C SER A 5 2.04 -7.67 28.00
N LYS A 6 1.77 -7.86 29.28
CA LYS A 6 2.55 -7.23 30.35
C LYS A 6 4.02 -7.51 30.04
N VAL A 7 4.88 -6.49 30.26
CA VAL A 7 6.34 -6.66 30.16
C VAL A 7 6.72 -7.95 30.88
N PRO A 8 7.38 -8.91 30.22
CA PRO A 8 7.94 -10.04 30.96
C PRO A 8 8.87 -9.46 32.05
N THR A 9 8.60 -9.79 33.28
CA THR A 9 9.46 -9.47 34.42
C THR A 9 10.83 -10.10 34.17
N GLY A 10 11.78 -9.34 33.59
CA GLY A 10 13.08 -9.82 33.16
C GLY A 10 13.75 -9.05 32.01
N MET A 11 12.99 -8.29 31.20
CA MET A 11 13.57 -7.43 30.18
C MET A 11 13.94 -6.07 30.79
N GLY A 12 15.15 -5.97 31.33
CA GLY A 12 15.62 -4.76 32.00
C GLY A 12 15.89 -3.57 31.08
N GLU A 13 16.03 -3.79 29.78
CA GLU A 13 16.43 -2.76 28.80
C GLU A 13 15.46 -2.67 27.62
N THR A 14 15.28 -1.45 27.13
CA THR A 14 14.48 -1.19 25.92
C THR A 14 15.33 -0.42 24.92
N ILE A 15 15.29 -0.82 23.67
CA ILE A 15 16.07 -0.22 22.58
C ILE A 15 15.13 0.52 21.64
N GLY A 16 15.47 1.77 21.31
CA GLY A 16 14.85 2.50 20.20
C GLY A 16 15.83 2.55 19.03
N ILE A 17 15.34 2.33 17.83
CA ILE A 17 16.13 2.40 16.60
C ILE A 17 15.50 3.40 15.65
N ASP A 18 16.26 4.41 15.27
CA ASP A 18 15.95 5.31 14.15
C ASP A 18 16.64 4.79 12.88
N LEU A 19 15.83 4.47 11.85
CA LEU A 19 16.27 3.80 10.64
C LEU A 19 16.71 4.80 9.57
N GLY A 20 18.03 4.93 9.38
CA GLY A 20 18.60 5.62 8.22
C GLY A 20 18.66 4.77 6.96
N ASP A 21 19.21 5.32 5.89
CA ASP A 21 19.36 4.59 4.61
C ASP A 21 20.47 3.52 4.67
N LYS A 22 21.66 3.87 5.12
CA LYS A 22 22.83 2.97 5.23
C LYS A 22 23.24 2.68 6.67
N ILE A 23 23.04 3.66 7.54
CA ILE A 23 23.41 3.63 8.95
C ILE A 23 22.18 3.99 9.74
N SER A 24 21.87 3.20 10.75
CA SER A 24 20.81 3.46 11.72
C SER A 24 21.41 3.82 13.07
N ARG A 25 20.67 4.59 13.87
CA ARG A 25 21.05 4.96 15.22
C ARG A 25 20.22 4.21 16.23
N TYR A 26 20.80 3.91 17.39
CA TYR A 26 20.08 3.27 18.48
C TYR A 26 20.35 3.96 19.82
N CYS A 27 19.39 3.82 20.71
CA CYS A 27 19.51 4.21 22.10
C CYS A 27 18.95 3.09 22.97
N ILE A 28 19.70 2.66 23.97
CA ILE A 28 19.32 1.67 24.97
C ILE A 28 18.98 2.43 26.25
N VAL A 29 17.80 2.18 26.80
CA VAL A 29 17.40 2.71 28.10
C VAL A 29 17.13 1.56 29.08
N ASP A 30 17.44 1.80 30.34
CA ASP A 30 17.16 0.85 31.43
C ASP A 30 15.69 0.88 31.88
N HIS A 31 15.38 0.12 32.93
CA HIS A 31 14.03 0.06 33.51
C HIS A 31 13.56 1.39 34.14
N ARG A 32 14.46 2.33 34.42
CA ARG A 32 14.13 3.69 34.92
C ARG A 32 13.92 4.67 33.78
N GLY A 33 14.48 4.40 32.61
CA GLY A 33 14.46 5.28 31.43
C GLY A 33 15.76 6.07 31.29
N ASP A 34 16.78 5.71 32.08
CA ASP A 34 18.10 6.32 31.98
C ASP A 34 18.83 5.68 30.78
N VAL A 35 19.58 6.52 30.04
CA VAL A 35 20.33 6.07 28.88
C VAL A 35 21.53 5.24 29.34
N VAL A 36 21.58 3.99 28.89
CA VAL A 36 22.68 3.06 29.14
C VAL A 36 23.72 3.14 28.04
N GLU A 37 23.27 3.22 26.78
CA GLU A 37 24.14 3.22 25.61
C GLU A 37 23.45 3.93 24.44
N GLU A 38 24.23 4.65 23.65
CA GLU A 38 23.83 5.20 22.37
C GLU A 38 24.88 4.89 21.31
N GLY A 39 24.45 4.61 20.09
CA GLY A 39 25.38 4.28 19.03
C GLY A 39 24.77 4.25 17.65
N SER A 40 25.53 3.70 16.72
CA SER A 40 25.09 3.51 15.35
C SER A 40 25.61 2.19 14.79
N PHE A 41 24.85 1.64 13.82
CA PHE A 41 25.23 0.43 13.12
C PHE A 41 24.90 0.54 11.63
N ARG A 42 25.60 -0.24 10.81
CA ARG A 42 25.27 -0.40 9.39
C ARG A 42 24.05 -1.30 9.23
N ASN A 43 23.18 -0.98 8.28
CA ASN A 43 21.98 -1.78 7.99
C ASN A 43 22.34 -3.08 7.25
N GLN A 44 22.93 -4.03 7.99
CA GLN A 44 23.37 -5.35 7.54
C GLN A 44 23.05 -6.37 8.62
N ALA A 45 22.72 -7.62 8.24
CA ALA A 45 22.34 -8.66 9.17
C ALA A 45 23.46 -8.97 10.19
N SER A 46 24.72 -9.06 9.73
CA SER A 46 25.88 -9.25 10.60
C SER A 46 26.08 -8.14 11.63
N SER A 47 25.73 -6.92 11.25
CA SER A 47 25.80 -5.76 12.16
C SER A 47 24.71 -5.81 13.22
N LEU A 48 23.50 -6.23 12.87
CA LEU A 48 22.40 -6.43 13.82
C LEU A 48 22.75 -7.54 14.82
N GLU A 49 23.29 -8.65 14.35
CA GLU A 49 23.74 -9.76 15.21
C GLU A 49 24.86 -9.33 16.16
N LYS A 50 25.85 -8.58 15.66
CA LYS A 50 26.96 -8.06 16.48
C LYS A 50 26.50 -7.13 17.60
N HIS A 51 25.53 -6.23 17.34
CA HIS A 51 25.12 -5.22 18.31
C HIS A 51 23.98 -5.70 19.23
N PHE A 52 23.16 -6.65 18.76
CA PHE A 52 21.94 -7.04 19.46
C PHE A 52 21.78 -8.54 19.66
N GLY A 53 22.72 -9.38 19.19
CA GLY A 53 22.61 -10.84 19.24
C GLY A 53 22.88 -11.47 20.61
N ASP A 54 23.27 -10.71 21.63
CA ASP A 54 23.70 -11.19 22.95
C ASP A 54 22.55 -11.74 23.81
N ARG A 55 21.40 -11.06 23.79
CA ARG A 55 20.20 -11.43 24.59
C ARG A 55 18.93 -10.82 24.07
N PRO A 56 17.77 -11.45 24.31
CA PRO A 56 16.46 -10.88 23.96
C PRO A 56 16.17 -9.57 24.69
N ARG A 57 15.72 -8.57 23.95
CA ARG A 57 15.31 -7.25 24.46
C ARG A 57 14.04 -6.80 23.75
N ARG A 58 13.38 -5.77 24.29
CA ARG A 58 12.34 -5.03 23.57
C ARG A 58 13.00 -4.01 22.67
N ILE A 59 12.63 -4.01 21.37
CA ILE A 59 13.18 -3.10 20.39
C ILE A 59 12.03 -2.37 19.68
N ALA A 60 12.05 -1.04 19.69
CA ALA A 60 11.11 -0.21 18.94
C ALA A 60 11.82 0.44 17.76
N LEU A 61 11.18 0.42 16.59
CA LEU A 61 11.64 1.10 15.38
C LEU A 61 10.46 1.70 14.62
N GLU A 62 10.69 2.76 13.85
CA GLU A 62 9.65 3.39 13.04
C GLU A 62 9.43 2.62 11.72
N ALA A 63 8.15 2.55 11.27
CA ALA A 63 7.83 1.92 9.98
C ALA A 63 8.36 2.76 8.82
N GLY A 64 9.32 2.22 8.08
CA GLY A 64 9.99 2.83 6.94
C GLY A 64 10.38 1.80 5.88
N ALA A 65 11.16 2.22 4.89
CA ALA A 65 11.53 1.38 3.75
C ALA A 65 12.26 0.08 4.17
N GLN A 66 13.11 0.15 5.18
CA GLN A 66 13.92 -0.97 5.66
C GLN A 66 13.34 -1.69 6.88
N SER A 67 12.33 -1.13 7.52
CA SER A 67 11.80 -1.65 8.79
C SER A 67 11.29 -3.10 8.69
N ALA A 68 10.81 -3.52 7.52
CA ALA A 68 10.27 -4.87 7.34
C ALA A 68 11.35 -5.96 7.45
N TRP A 69 12.49 -5.81 6.80
CA TRP A 69 13.55 -6.81 6.87
C TRP A 69 14.31 -6.73 8.20
N ILE A 70 14.59 -5.52 8.70
CA ILE A 70 15.26 -5.31 9.99
C ILE A 70 14.42 -5.90 11.12
N SER A 71 13.10 -5.65 11.13
CA SER A 71 12.23 -6.23 12.16
C SER A 71 12.18 -7.76 12.12
N ARG A 72 12.24 -8.37 10.92
CA ARG A 72 12.32 -9.85 10.81
C ARG A 72 13.62 -10.38 11.35
N GLU A 73 14.73 -9.73 11.03
CA GLU A 73 16.06 -10.14 11.50
C GLU A 73 16.17 -10.01 13.02
N LEU A 74 15.73 -8.90 13.60
CA LEU A 74 15.70 -8.73 15.05
C LEU A 74 14.78 -9.76 15.76
N LYS A 75 13.66 -10.12 15.14
CA LYS A 75 12.80 -11.20 15.64
C LYS A 75 13.48 -12.57 15.57
N ARG A 76 14.28 -12.84 14.51
CA ARG A 76 15.09 -14.06 14.38
C ARG A 76 16.11 -14.16 15.51
N LEU A 77 16.66 -13.04 15.96
CA LEU A 77 17.56 -12.93 17.10
C LEU A 77 16.84 -13.05 18.47
N GLY A 78 15.51 -13.25 18.47
CA GLY A 78 14.72 -13.47 19.68
C GLY A 78 14.14 -12.20 20.34
N HIS A 79 14.27 -11.03 19.73
CA HIS A 79 13.77 -9.78 20.31
C HIS A 79 12.26 -9.63 20.20
N GLU A 80 11.65 -8.92 21.17
CA GLU A 80 10.30 -8.36 21.08
C GLU A 80 10.35 -7.10 20.24
N VAL A 81 9.99 -7.17 18.95
CA VAL A 81 10.10 -6.05 18.02
C VAL A 81 8.77 -5.34 17.81
N ILE A 82 8.76 -4.05 18.14
CA ILE A 82 7.62 -3.14 18.01
C ILE A 82 7.89 -2.19 16.85
N VAL A 83 7.06 -2.27 15.81
CA VAL A 83 7.15 -1.36 14.66
C VAL A 83 6.16 -0.22 14.87
N ALA A 84 6.64 0.96 15.13
CA ALA A 84 5.82 2.13 15.43
C ALA A 84 5.20 2.75 14.16
N ASN A 85 3.97 3.27 14.28
CA ASN A 85 3.30 3.95 13.18
C ASN A 85 3.73 5.43 13.09
N PRO A 86 4.49 5.84 12.04
CA PRO A 86 5.03 7.20 11.94
C PRO A 86 3.96 8.28 11.93
N ARG A 87 2.77 7.97 11.45
CA ARG A 87 1.66 8.94 11.38
C ARG A 87 1.04 9.29 12.72
N GLN A 88 1.26 8.45 13.71
CA GLN A 88 0.73 8.64 15.06
C GLN A 88 1.79 9.18 16.03
N LEU A 89 3.06 9.14 15.63
CA LEU A 89 4.19 9.62 16.43
C LEU A 89 4.41 11.14 16.27
N LYS A 90 3.33 11.93 16.31
CA LYS A 90 3.42 13.40 16.14
C LYS A 90 4.42 14.09 17.08
N TRP A 91 4.64 13.55 18.25
CA TRP A 91 5.60 14.07 19.24
C TRP A 91 7.05 13.96 18.78
N ILE A 92 7.37 12.94 17.98
CA ILE A 92 8.72 12.75 17.44
C ILE A 92 8.89 13.66 16.23
N THR A 93 7.85 13.82 15.41
CA THR A 93 7.91 14.55 14.14
C THR A 93 7.71 16.06 14.27
N SER A 94 7.13 16.55 15.38
CA SER A 94 6.83 17.98 15.61
C SER A 94 7.89 18.74 16.41
N SER A 95 9.06 18.14 16.65
CA SER A 95 10.16 18.78 17.38
C SER A 95 10.98 19.66 16.43
N ASP A 96 11.17 20.91 16.75
CA ASP A 96 12.01 21.87 16.01
C ASP A 96 13.50 21.48 16.03
N THR A 97 13.90 20.56 16.92
CA THR A 97 15.23 19.95 17.00
C THR A 97 15.21 18.52 16.53
N LYS A 98 15.00 18.32 15.21
CA LYS A 98 15.05 16.99 14.62
C LYS A 98 16.50 16.52 14.53
N ASN A 99 16.85 15.51 15.33
CA ASN A 99 18.18 14.89 15.35
C ASN A 99 18.00 13.39 15.58
N ASP A 100 18.62 12.56 14.73
CA ASP A 100 18.48 11.09 14.72
C ASP A 100 18.71 10.42 16.11
N PRO A 101 19.69 10.82 16.96
CA PRO A 101 19.83 10.27 18.30
C PRO A 101 18.63 10.57 19.21
N VAL A 102 18.03 11.75 19.08
CA VAL A 102 16.86 12.15 19.87
C VAL A 102 15.64 11.30 19.49
N ASP A 103 15.51 10.96 18.21
CA ASP A 103 14.39 10.15 17.71
C ASP A 103 14.51 8.69 18.16
N ALA A 104 15.71 8.10 18.16
CA ALA A 104 15.97 6.76 18.70
C ALA A 104 15.65 6.72 20.22
N ARG A 105 16.11 7.72 21.00
CA ARG A 105 15.85 7.81 22.44
C ARG A 105 14.35 7.94 22.75
N LYS A 106 13.62 8.79 22.01
CA LYS A 106 12.16 8.92 22.15
C LYS A 106 11.44 7.60 21.89
N LEU A 107 11.83 6.85 20.85
CA LEU A 107 11.27 5.55 20.56
C LEU A 107 11.50 4.55 21.71
N ALA A 108 12.72 4.52 22.29
CA ALA A 108 13.03 3.68 23.44
C ALA A 108 12.14 4.02 24.65
N LEU A 109 12.05 5.32 24.99
CA LEU A 109 11.25 5.79 26.13
C LEU A 109 9.76 5.49 25.94
N LEU A 110 9.19 5.73 24.75
CA LEU A 110 7.80 5.43 24.47
C LEU A 110 7.50 3.92 24.53
N ALA A 111 8.40 3.09 23.97
CA ALA A 111 8.27 1.64 24.02
C ALA A 111 8.37 1.07 25.44
N ARG A 112 9.15 1.71 26.29
CA ARG A 112 9.26 1.37 27.71
C ARG A 112 7.99 1.78 28.48
N ALA A 113 7.47 2.98 28.24
CA ALA A 113 6.36 3.55 29.00
C ALA A 113 5.02 2.86 28.65
N ASP A 114 4.62 2.87 27.39
CA ASP A 114 3.38 2.27 26.93
C ASP A 114 3.42 2.00 25.41
N LEU A 115 3.34 0.73 25.03
CA LEU A 115 3.31 0.31 23.62
C LEU A 115 2.14 0.87 22.82
N ARG A 116 1.04 1.23 23.49
CA ARG A 116 -0.14 1.82 22.83
C ARG A 116 0.18 3.20 22.24
N LEU A 117 1.14 3.93 22.80
CA LEU A 117 1.60 5.23 22.28
C LEU A 117 2.28 5.11 20.91
N LEU A 118 2.90 3.95 20.62
CA LEU A 118 3.55 3.68 19.35
C LEU A 118 2.56 3.28 18.24
N GLN A 119 1.31 2.94 18.60
CA GLN A 119 0.31 2.42 17.65
C GLN A 119 0.90 1.34 16.73
N PRO A 120 1.34 0.19 17.28
CA PRO A 120 2.15 -0.78 16.56
C PRO A 120 1.52 -1.24 15.24
N VAL A 121 2.33 -1.32 14.19
CA VAL A 121 1.94 -1.86 12.89
C VAL A 121 2.62 -3.21 12.67
N GLU A 122 1.92 -4.11 12.00
CA GLU A 122 2.45 -5.41 11.63
C GLU A 122 2.90 -5.40 10.17
N HIS A 123 4.14 -5.83 9.93
CA HIS A 123 4.65 -6.04 8.59
C HIS A 123 4.11 -7.34 7.98
N ARG A 124 4.06 -7.39 6.67
CA ARG A 124 3.78 -8.58 5.88
C ARG A 124 4.88 -9.62 6.08
N THR A 125 4.55 -10.89 5.82
CA THR A 125 5.57 -11.94 5.71
C THR A 125 6.54 -11.63 4.57
N ALA A 126 7.69 -12.28 4.53
CA ALA A 126 8.65 -12.14 3.44
C ALA A 126 8.04 -12.56 2.10
N GLU A 127 7.25 -13.64 2.10
CA GLU A 127 6.53 -14.17 0.94
C GLU A 127 5.50 -13.17 0.42
N GLN A 128 4.61 -12.68 1.28
CA GLN A 128 3.63 -11.64 0.90
C GLN A 128 4.29 -10.36 0.38
N GLN A 129 5.46 -10.01 0.94
CA GLN A 129 6.24 -8.87 0.47
C GLN A 129 6.81 -9.12 -0.93
N ALA A 130 7.31 -10.33 -1.21
CA ALA A 130 7.83 -10.73 -2.51
C ALA A 130 6.71 -10.76 -3.57
N GLU A 131 5.56 -11.34 -3.25
CA GLU A 131 4.40 -11.36 -4.13
C GLU A 131 3.90 -9.93 -4.47
N LEU A 132 3.82 -9.06 -3.45
CA LEU A 132 3.47 -7.67 -3.68
C LEU A 132 4.52 -6.94 -4.52
N ALA A 133 5.81 -7.30 -4.43
CA ALA A 133 6.86 -6.74 -5.26
C ALA A 133 6.68 -7.08 -6.74
N VAL A 134 6.18 -8.27 -7.08
CA VAL A 134 5.81 -8.66 -8.47
C VAL A 134 4.77 -7.70 -9.03
N ILE A 135 3.71 -7.42 -8.26
CA ILE A 135 2.65 -6.48 -8.65
C ILE A 135 3.21 -5.06 -8.80
N ARG A 136 4.12 -4.63 -7.92
CA ARG A 136 4.75 -3.31 -7.99
C ARG A 136 5.67 -3.14 -9.18
N ALA A 137 6.45 -4.18 -9.51
CA ALA A 137 7.29 -4.21 -10.69
C ALA A 137 6.44 -4.07 -11.97
N ARG A 138 5.34 -4.84 -12.06
CA ARG A 138 4.38 -4.70 -13.16
C ARG A 138 3.84 -3.26 -13.29
N ASP A 139 3.41 -2.62 -12.19
CA ASP A 139 2.90 -1.23 -12.24
C ASP A 139 3.99 -0.24 -12.67
N ALA A 140 5.23 -0.44 -12.25
CA ALA A 140 6.35 0.40 -12.66
C ALA A 140 6.59 0.31 -14.18
N ILE A 141 6.61 -0.90 -14.74
CA ILE A 141 6.77 -1.14 -16.19
C ILE A 141 5.57 -0.59 -16.97
N LEU A 142 4.35 -0.76 -16.46
CA LEU A 142 3.15 -0.18 -17.07
C LEU A 142 3.21 1.34 -17.13
N ARG A 143 3.70 2.00 -16.08
CA ARG A 143 3.87 3.46 -16.05
C ARG A 143 4.94 3.92 -17.05
N ALA A 144 6.06 3.21 -17.14
CA ALA A 144 7.13 3.49 -18.10
C ALA A 144 6.60 3.38 -19.54
N ARG A 145 5.90 2.29 -19.88
CA ARG A 145 5.24 2.13 -21.19
C ARG A 145 4.28 3.27 -21.50
N THR A 146 3.44 3.63 -20.54
CA THR A 146 2.45 4.72 -20.72
C THR A 146 3.14 6.06 -21.00
N LEU A 147 4.26 6.34 -20.32
CA LEU A 147 5.09 7.52 -20.57
C LEU A 147 5.62 7.53 -22.00
N LEU A 148 6.21 6.42 -22.47
CA LEU A 148 6.77 6.32 -23.81
C LEU A 148 5.69 6.43 -24.89
N VAL A 149 4.52 5.80 -24.71
CA VAL A 149 3.38 5.93 -25.63
C VAL A 149 2.92 7.39 -25.74
N ASN A 150 2.81 8.09 -24.59
CA ASN A 150 2.41 9.50 -24.59
C ASN A 150 3.48 10.40 -25.24
N SER A 151 4.76 10.11 -25.02
CA SER A 151 5.88 10.82 -25.66
C SER A 151 5.88 10.63 -27.18
N ALA A 152 5.71 9.37 -27.66
CA ALA A 152 5.60 9.10 -29.09
C ALA A 152 4.43 9.83 -29.75
N ARG A 153 3.27 9.82 -29.08
CA ARG A 153 2.08 10.56 -29.55
C ARG A 153 2.32 12.07 -29.60
N SER A 154 2.99 12.63 -28.61
CA SER A 154 3.30 14.05 -28.55
C SER A 154 4.25 14.47 -29.66
N MET A 155 5.33 13.68 -29.87
CA MET A 155 6.29 13.93 -30.96
C MET A 155 5.61 13.84 -32.34
N ALA A 156 4.85 12.77 -32.61
CA ALA A 156 4.14 12.61 -33.88
C ALA A 156 3.15 13.76 -34.13
N LYS A 157 2.46 14.21 -33.07
CA LYS A 157 1.51 15.34 -33.15
C LYS A 157 2.19 16.64 -33.56
N GLY A 158 3.44 16.88 -33.16
CA GLY A 158 4.22 18.05 -33.57
C GLY A 158 4.45 18.13 -35.09
N PHE A 159 4.33 17.00 -35.79
CA PHE A 159 4.41 16.89 -37.26
C PHE A 159 3.04 16.65 -37.91
N GLY A 160 1.93 16.93 -37.21
CA GLY A 160 0.57 16.75 -37.73
C GLY A 160 0.06 15.30 -37.77
N VAL A 161 0.86 14.33 -37.33
CA VAL A 161 0.49 12.90 -37.34
C VAL A 161 -0.22 12.50 -36.06
N ARG A 162 -1.36 11.83 -36.18
CA ARG A 162 -2.11 11.28 -35.03
C ARG A 162 -1.93 9.76 -34.95
N LEU A 163 -1.20 9.32 -33.94
CA LEU A 163 -1.05 7.89 -33.66
C LEU A 163 -2.34 7.25 -33.10
N PRO A 164 -2.54 5.96 -33.33
CA PRO A 164 -3.75 5.25 -32.88
C PRO A 164 -3.99 5.36 -31.37
N LYS A 165 -5.27 5.32 -30.96
CA LYS A 165 -5.66 5.30 -29.55
C LYS A 165 -5.37 3.96 -28.85
N SER A 166 -4.92 2.93 -29.57
CA SER A 166 -4.59 1.61 -29.03
C SER A 166 -3.53 1.73 -27.94
N ILE A 167 -3.74 1.01 -26.84
CA ILE A 167 -2.82 0.95 -25.68
C ILE A 167 -2.26 -0.47 -25.49
N THR A 168 -2.71 -1.42 -26.29
CA THR A 168 -2.38 -2.84 -26.18
C THR A 168 -1.11 -3.20 -26.95
N GLY A 169 -0.69 -4.45 -26.89
CA GLY A 169 0.52 -4.98 -27.51
C GLY A 169 0.67 -4.78 -29.03
N THR A 170 -0.36 -4.24 -29.69
CA THR A 170 -0.34 -3.88 -31.12
C THR A 170 -0.06 -2.39 -31.36
N PHE A 171 0.33 -1.61 -30.33
CA PHE A 171 0.56 -0.18 -30.50
C PHE A 171 1.77 0.10 -31.42
N GLY A 172 2.87 -0.64 -31.27
CA GLY A 172 4.08 -0.47 -32.08
C GLY A 172 3.79 -0.65 -33.58
N GLU A 173 3.20 -1.77 -33.96
CA GLU A 173 2.84 -2.07 -35.37
C GLU A 173 1.93 -0.99 -35.97
N ARG A 174 0.87 -0.63 -35.25
CA ARG A 174 -0.09 0.40 -35.70
C ARG A 174 0.52 1.81 -35.75
N ALA A 175 1.44 2.11 -34.84
CA ALA A 175 2.15 3.37 -34.87
C ALA A 175 3.09 3.45 -36.06
N VAL A 176 3.85 2.38 -36.36
CA VAL A 176 4.73 2.30 -37.52
C VAL A 176 3.94 2.51 -38.82
N ALA A 177 2.78 1.85 -38.96
CA ALA A 177 1.93 1.99 -40.15
C ALA A 177 1.40 3.43 -40.35
N ALA A 178 1.20 4.19 -39.28
CA ALA A 178 0.67 5.56 -39.33
C ALA A 178 1.76 6.64 -39.47
N LEU A 179 3.04 6.30 -39.28
CA LEU A 179 4.15 7.25 -39.30
C LEU A 179 4.75 7.41 -40.68
N PRO A 180 5.09 8.63 -41.14
CA PRO A 180 5.93 8.86 -42.32
C PRO A 180 7.36 8.38 -42.07
N GLU A 181 8.11 8.06 -43.15
CA GLU A 181 9.40 7.38 -43.09
C GLU A 181 10.41 8.04 -42.14
N PHE A 182 10.54 9.38 -42.23
CA PHE A 182 11.50 10.09 -41.38
C PHE A 182 11.15 9.98 -39.89
N LEU A 183 9.88 9.95 -39.50
CA LEU A 183 9.47 9.76 -38.11
C LEU A 183 9.58 8.32 -37.64
N ARG A 184 9.46 7.34 -38.55
CA ARG A 184 9.72 5.92 -38.23
C ARG A 184 11.15 5.75 -37.74
N THR A 185 12.11 6.32 -38.44
CA THR A 185 13.52 6.27 -38.06
C THR A 185 13.77 6.92 -36.72
N VAL A 186 13.22 8.12 -36.49
CA VAL A 186 13.37 8.86 -35.23
C VAL A 186 12.74 8.12 -34.05
N LEU A 187 11.57 7.52 -34.23
CA LEU A 187 10.80 6.87 -33.16
C LEU A 187 11.08 5.38 -33.02
N ALA A 188 11.91 4.79 -33.89
CA ALA A 188 12.16 3.33 -33.92
C ALA A 188 12.57 2.78 -32.54
N GLY A 189 13.52 3.44 -31.86
CA GLY A 189 13.97 3.02 -30.52
C GLY A 189 12.88 3.14 -29.46
N VAL A 190 12.04 4.18 -29.53
CA VAL A 190 10.92 4.37 -28.59
C VAL A 190 9.86 3.29 -28.80
N LEU A 191 9.50 2.98 -30.03
CA LEU A 191 8.52 1.96 -30.36
C LEU A 191 9.01 0.56 -29.97
N ALA A 192 10.27 0.23 -30.22
CA ALA A 192 10.88 -1.04 -29.79
C ALA A 192 10.82 -1.20 -28.25
N GLN A 193 11.08 -0.13 -27.49
CA GLN A 193 10.95 -0.18 -26.02
C GLN A 193 9.49 -0.36 -25.56
N ILE A 194 8.52 0.25 -26.25
CA ILE A 194 7.09 0.07 -25.93
C ILE A 194 6.69 -1.40 -26.11
N ASP A 195 7.15 -2.05 -27.15
CA ASP A 195 6.86 -3.46 -27.44
C ASP A 195 7.57 -4.38 -26.43
N ALA A 196 8.83 -4.13 -26.10
CA ALA A 196 9.55 -4.88 -25.08
C ALA A 196 8.85 -4.77 -23.70
N LEU A 197 8.44 -3.55 -23.30
CA LEU A 197 7.70 -3.34 -22.05
C LEU A 197 6.32 -4.01 -22.09
N SER A 198 5.68 -4.10 -23.26
CA SER A 198 4.39 -4.80 -23.41
C SER A 198 4.55 -6.31 -23.20
N GLY A 199 5.62 -6.92 -23.73
CA GLY A 199 5.98 -8.31 -23.48
C GLY A 199 6.30 -8.57 -21.99
N ALA A 200 7.06 -7.66 -21.35
CA ALA A 200 7.35 -7.78 -19.93
C ALA A 200 6.07 -7.70 -19.06
N ILE A 201 5.13 -6.82 -19.39
CA ILE A 201 3.84 -6.72 -18.68
C ILE A 201 3.08 -8.04 -18.79
N ALA A 202 3.02 -8.67 -19.99
CA ALA A 202 2.37 -9.96 -20.20
C ALA A 202 3.01 -11.06 -19.33
N GLY A 203 4.36 -11.09 -19.24
CA GLY A 203 5.08 -12.00 -18.36
C GLY A 203 4.73 -11.82 -16.87
N TYR A 204 4.62 -10.57 -16.42
CA TYR A 204 4.16 -10.29 -15.05
C TYR A 204 2.69 -10.66 -14.82
N ASP A 205 1.81 -10.47 -15.83
CA ASP A 205 0.40 -10.88 -15.74
C ASP A 205 0.27 -12.40 -15.60
N HIS A 206 1.09 -13.15 -16.33
CA HIS A 206 1.17 -14.62 -16.19
C HIS A 206 1.61 -15.00 -14.77
N LYS A 207 2.71 -14.43 -14.29
CA LYS A 207 3.23 -14.71 -12.95
C LYS A 207 2.23 -14.33 -11.84
N ILE A 208 1.47 -13.25 -11.99
CA ILE A 208 0.40 -12.89 -11.06
C ILE A 208 -0.73 -13.91 -11.11
N GLY A 209 -1.02 -14.49 -12.30
CA GLY A 209 -1.97 -15.59 -12.45
C GLY A 209 -1.57 -16.81 -11.64
N GLU A 210 -0.31 -17.27 -11.79
CA GLU A 210 0.25 -18.41 -11.04
C GLU A 210 0.24 -18.17 -9.53
N LEU A 211 0.63 -16.95 -9.08
CA LEU A 211 0.60 -16.59 -7.67
C LEU A 211 -0.83 -16.58 -7.12
N ALA A 212 -1.81 -16.13 -7.91
CA ALA A 212 -3.21 -16.08 -7.50
C ALA A 212 -3.81 -17.46 -7.21
N GLU A 213 -3.29 -18.53 -7.83
CA GLU A 213 -3.70 -19.92 -7.55
C GLU A 213 -3.38 -20.37 -6.14
N LYS A 214 -2.39 -19.74 -5.49
CA LYS A 214 -2.02 -20.01 -4.09
C LYS A 214 -2.94 -19.33 -3.07
N HIS A 215 -3.86 -18.49 -3.53
CA HIS A 215 -4.75 -17.67 -2.73
C HIS A 215 -6.23 -18.01 -2.98
N PRO A 216 -6.77 -19.09 -2.43
CA PRO A 216 -8.14 -19.54 -2.69
C PRO A 216 -9.20 -18.52 -2.25
N GLU A 217 -8.87 -17.63 -1.33
CA GLU A 217 -9.74 -16.52 -0.91
C GLU A 217 -10.07 -15.54 -2.03
N LEU A 218 -9.23 -15.46 -3.09
CA LEU A 218 -9.46 -14.54 -4.20
C LEU A 218 -10.73 -14.86 -4.98
N GLU A 219 -11.17 -16.11 -5.04
CA GLU A 219 -12.39 -16.52 -5.75
C GLU A 219 -13.62 -15.75 -5.26
N ARG A 220 -13.71 -15.55 -3.93
CA ARG A 220 -14.79 -14.79 -3.31
C ARG A 220 -14.75 -13.31 -3.67
N LEU A 221 -13.54 -12.75 -3.76
CA LEU A 221 -13.33 -11.34 -4.06
C LEU A 221 -13.62 -11.02 -5.53
N VAL A 222 -13.21 -11.89 -6.46
CA VAL A 222 -13.48 -11.73 -7.90
C VAL A 222 -14.94 -12.02 -8.27
N SER A 223 -15.73 -12.59 -7.37
CA SER A 223 -17.17 -12.74 -7.59
C SER A 223 -17.91 -11.40 -7.70
N ILE A 224 -17.29 -10.29 -7.27
CA ILE A 224 -17.81 -8.95 -7.50
C ILE A 224 -17.49 -8.53 -8.93
N ALA A 225 -18.51 -8.37 -9.77
CA ALA A 225 -18.32 -7.87 -11.14
C ALA A 225 -17.57 -6.54 -11.16
N GLY A 226 -16.47 -6.50 -11.91
CA GLY A 226 -15.56 -5.35 -11.96
C GLY A 226 -14.34 -5.45 -11.03
N VAL A 227 -14.22 -6.52 -10.25
CA VAL A 227 -13.02 -6.82 -9.46
C VAL A 227 -12.25 -7.96 -10.15
N GLY A 228 -11.12 -7.64 -10.75
CA GLY A 228 -10.24 -8.64 -11.37
C GLY A 228 -9.23 -9.24 -10.37
N ARG A 229 -8.57 -10.36 -10.78
CA ARG A 229 -7.56 -11.06 -9.97
C ARG A 229 -6.46 -10.13 -9.45
N LEU A 230 -5.95 -9.23 -10.28
CA LEU A 230 -4.94 -8.24 -9.87
C LEU A 230 -5.40 -7.38 -8.71
N THR A 231 -6.65 -6.89 -8.77
CA THR A 231 -7.20 -6.05 -7.69
C THR A 231 -7.42 -6.86 -6.41
N ALA A 232 -7.99 -8.05 -6.52
CA ALA A 232 -8.23 -8.95 -5.40
C ALA A 232 -6.92 -9.35 -4.71
N MET A 233 -5.90 -9.79 -5.47
CA MET A 233 -4.59 -10.14 -4.94
C MET A 233 -3.88 -8.95 -4.30
N THR A 234 -3.90 -7.77 -4.97
CA THR A 234 -3.34 -6.54 -4.39
C THR A 234 -4.03 -6.18 -3.07
N PHE A 235 -5.35 -6.40 -2.97
CA PHE A 235 -6.11 -6.14 -1.76
C PHE A 235 -5.67 -7.07 -0.63
N VAL A 236 -5.65 -8.39 -0.85
CA VAL A 236 -5.22 -9.39 0.14
C VAL A 236 -3.80 -9.10 0.61
N LEU A 237 -2.85 -8.91 -0.31
CA LEU A 237 -1.45 -8.62 0.02
C LEU A 237 -1.27 -7.24 0.69
N THR A 238 -2.14 -6.26 0.42
CA THR A 238 -2.06 -4.94 1.07
C THR A 238 -2.60 -4.99 2.49
N VAL A 239 -3.66 -5.72 2.73
CA VAL A 239 -4.28 -5.91 4.05
C VAL A 239 -3.43 -6.86 4.91
N GLY A 240 -2.90 -7.94 4.30
CA GLY A 240 -2.02 -8.93 4.91
C GLY A 240 -2.77 -10.09 5.55
N ARG A 241 -3.73 -9.84 6.43
CA ARG A 241 -4.58 -10.85 7.10
C ARG A 241 -5.99 -10.31 7.29
N ALA A 242 -6.99 -11.18 7.13
CA ALA A 242 -8.40 -10.80 7.33
C ALA A 242 -8.66 -10.32 8.77
N GLU A 243 -8.10 -11.03 9.75
CA GLU A 243 -8.29 -10.78 11.18
C GLU A 243 -7.57 -9.53 11.72
N ARG A 244 -6.79 -8.86 10.85
CA ARG A 244 -6.11 -7.61 11.21
C ARG A 244 -7.06 -6.52 11.67
N PHE A 245 -8.28 -6.52 11.17
CA PHE A 245 -9.30 -5.53 11.48
C PHE A 245 -10.50 -6.19 12.17
N ALA A 246 -10.85 -5.69 13.36
CA ALA A 246 -12.03 -6.14 14.08
C ALA A 246 -13.32 -5.84 13.32
N HIS A 247 -13.33 -4.74 12.55
CA HIS A 247 -14.47 -4.34 11.74
C HIS A 247 -14.06 -4.06 10.31
N SER A 248 -14.78 -4.61 9.33
CA SER A 248 -14.50 -4.42 7.91
C SER A 248 -14.47 -2.94 7.48
N ARG A 249 -15.22 -2.06 8.16
CA ARG A 249 -15.23 -0.61 7.91
C ARG A 249 -13.88 0.07 8.13
N ASP A 250 -13.01 -0.49 8.97
CA ASP A 250 -11.72 0.09 9.33
C ASP A 250 -10.71 -0.04 8.18
N VAL A 251 -10.89 -1.03 7.30
CA VAL A 251 -10.09 -1.22 6.08
C VAL A 251 -10.14 0.03 5.18
N ALA A 252 -11.31 0.67 5.08
CA ALA A 252 -11.44 1.89 4.29
C ALA A 252 -10.59 3.06 4.86
N GLY A 253 -10.45 3.13 6.18
CA GLY A 253 -9.55 4.06 6.87
C GLY A 253 -8.07 3.74 6.60
N PHE A 254 -7.70 2.48 6.73
CA PHE A 254 -6.36 1.96 6.45
C PHE A 254 -5.92 2.24 5.01
N LEU A 255 -6.82 2.07 4.04
CA LEU A 255 -6.57 2.37 2.62
C LEU A 255 -6.66 3.87 2.28
N GLY A 256 -7.01 4.72 3.24
CA GLY A 256 -7.10 6.16 3.05
C GLY A 256 -8.28 6.63 2.22
N LEU A 257 -9.36 5.86 2.19
CA LEU A 257 -10.63 6.18 1.55
C LEU A 257 -11.65 6.83 2.51
N ARG A 258 -11.29 6.98 3.80
CA ARG A 258 -12.10 7.70 4.78
C ARG A 258 -11.95 9.21 4.60
N PRO A 259 -13.04 10.00 4.64
CA PRO A 259 -12.94 11.45 4.68
C PRO A 259 -12.07 11.93 5.85
N LYS A 260 -11.33 13.01 5.63
CA LYS A 260 -10.65 13.73 6.72
C LYS A 260 -11.72 14.37 7.59
N GLN A 261 -11.52 14.34 8.89
CA GLN A 261 -12.32 15.08 9.86
C GLN A 261 -11.51 16.26 10.37
N ARG A 262 -12.14 17.43 10.40
CA ARG A 262 -11.56 18.65 10.93
C ARG A 262 -12.68 19.42 11.61
N GLN A 263 -13.16 18.86 12.73
CA GLN A 263 -14.24 19.45 13.50
C GLN A 263 -13.65 20.45 14.50
N SER A 264 -14.23 21.64 14.53
CA SER A 264 -13.91 22.69 15.50
C SER A 264 -15.23 23.37 15.89
N GLY A 265 -15.69 23.09 17.10
CA GLY A 265 -17.00 23.54 17.56
C GLY A 265 -18.14 23.07 16.67
N ALA A 266 -19.00 23.98 16.23
CA ALA A 266 -20.12 23.68 15.32
C ALA A 266 -19.73 23.50 13.85
N ARG A 267 -18.46 23.65 13.49
CA ARG A 267 -17.98 23.60 12.11
C ARG A 267 -17.45 22.21 11.77
N ASP A 268 -18.17 21.45 10.92
CA ASP A 268 -17.76 20.14 10.38
C ASP A 268 -17.75 20.16 8.84
N PRO A 269 -16.68 20.71 8.21
CA PRO A 269 -16.60 20.81 6.77
C PRO A 269 -16.40 19.43 6.13
N GLN A 270 -17.12 19.13 5.04
CA GLN A 270 -16.89 17.94 4.23
C GLN A 270 -15.54 18.03 3.49
N LEU A 271 -14.55 17.33 3.99
CA LEU A 271 -13.21 17.25 3.43
C LEU A 271 -13.05 16.06 2.47
N GLY A 272 -12.03 16.12 1.62
CA GLY A 272 -11.62 14.99 0.79
C GLY A 272 -11.11 13.80 1.62
N ILE A 273 -10.88 12.65 0.98
CA ILE A 273 -10.33 11.45 1.62
C ILE A 273 -8.93 11.70 2.19
N SER A 274 -8.56 10.94 3.23
CA SER A 274 -7.28 11.10 3.94
C SER A 274 -6.06 10.81 3.07
N LYS A 275 -6.22 9.97 2.02
CA LYS A 275 -5.14 9.46 1.15
C LYS A 275 -3.99 8.76 1.92
N SER A 276 -4.21 8.44 3.18
CA SER A 276 -3.29 7.61 3.97
C SER A 276 -3.24 6.19 3.42
N GLY A 277 -2.29 5.38 3.62
CA GLY A 277 -2.24 4.01 3.09
C GLY A 277 -1.78 3.94 1.63
N ASP A 278 -2.00 2.78 1.04
CA ASP A 278 -1.45 2.40 -0.26
C ASP A 278 -2.10 3.14 -1.44
N PRO A 279 -1.37 3.99 -2.20
CA PRO A 279 -1.94 4.74 -3.31
C PRO A 279 -2.30 3.85 -4.51
N TYR A 280 -1.56 2.74 -4.72
CA TYR A 280 -1.85 1.82 -5.83
C TYR A 280 -3.14 1.04 -5.59
N MET A 281 -3.33 0.52 -4.38
CA MET A 281 -4.58 -0.15 -4.02
C MET A 281 -5.79 0.79 -4.16
N ARG A 282 -5.66 2.06 -3.75
CA ARG A 282 -6.72 3.05 -3.98
C ARG A 282 -7.01 3.28 -5.46
N LYS A 283 -5.95 3.36 -6.30
CA LYS A 283 -6.09 3.46 -7.77
C LYS A 283 -6.92 2.31 -8.33
N LEU A 284 -6.59 1.07 -7.94
CA LEU A 284 -7.31 -0.11 -8.40
C LEU A 284 -8.78 -0.11 -7.95
N LEU A 285 -9.05 0.23 -6.69
CA LEU A 285 -10.43 0.32 -6.18
C LEU A 285 -11.24 1.40 -6.89
N VAL A 286 -10.62 2.54 -7.21
CA VAL A 286 -11.27 3.60 -8.00
C VAL A 286 -11.53 3.13 -9.43
N GLN A 287 -10.63 2.38 -10.05
CA GLN A 287 -10.85 1.78 -11.38
C GLN A 287 -12.01 0.76 -11.35
N CYS A 288 -12.07 -0.09 -10.33
CA CYS A 288 -13.21 -0.99 -10.13
C CYS A 288 -14.53 -0.20 -9.97
N ALA A 289 -14.52 0.88 -9.19
CA ALA A 289 -15.70 1.72 -9.01
C ALA A 289 -16.14 2.40 -10.32
N HIS A 290 -15.22 2.84 -11.16
CA HIS A 290 -15.52 3.35 -12.51
C HIS A 290 -16.18 2.27 -13.38
N HIS A 291 -15.68 1.03 -13.34
CA HIS A 291 -16.27 -0.08 -14.08
C HIS A 291 -17.68 -0.40 -13.59
N ILE A 292 -17.85 -0.52 -12.25
CA ILE A 292 -19.15 -0.84 -11.62
C ILE A 292 -20.21 0.22 -12.00
N LEU A 293 -19.86 1.51 -11.93
CA LEU A 293 -20.77 2.59 -12.25
C LEU A 293 -20.93 2.86 -13.76
N GLY A 294 -20.01 2.32 -14.56
CA GLY A 294 -19.98 2.51 -16.01
C GLY A 294 -21.06 1.70 -16.75
N HIS A 295 -21.09 1.87 -18.06
CA HIS A 295 -22.04 1.20 -18.97
C HIS A 295 -21.96 -0.33 -18.87
N TYR A 296 -20.74 -0.87 -18.80
CA TYR A 296 -20.50 -2.33 -18.75
C TYR A 296 -20.64 -2.96 -17.35
N GLY A 297 -20.87 -2.16 -16.30
CA GLY A 297 -21.06 -2.67 -14.95
C GLY A 297 -22.38 -3.44 -14.83
N GLN A 298 -22.35 -4.62 -14.25
CA GLN A 298 -23.54 -5.41 -13.97
C GLN A 298 -24.44 -4.70 -12.95
N ASP A 299 -25.75 -4.88 -13.06
CA ASP A 299 -26.70 -4.31 -12.10
C ASP A 299 -26.53 -4.96 -10.73
N SER A 300 -26.54 -4.13 -9.71
CA SER A 300 -26.36 -4.57 -8.31
C SER A 300 -26.80 -3.46 -7.36
N ALA A 301 -27.08 -3.84 -6.12
CA ALA A 301 -27.38 -2.87 -5.07
C ALA A 301 -26.24 -1.83 -4.89
N LEU A 302 -24.97 -2.24 -5.09
CA LEU A 302 -23.82 -1.35 -5.04
C LEU A 302 -23.83 -0.34 -6.19
N LYS A 303 -24.13 -0.78 -7.42
CA LYS A 303 -24.24 0.10 -8.61
C LYS A 303 -25.39 1.07 -8.42
N ARG A 304 -26.60 0.61 -8.10
CA ARG A 304 -27.79 1.45 -7.89
C ARG A 304 -27.53 2.51 -6.82
N TRP A 305 -26.95 2.10 -5.68
CA TRP A 305 -26.58 3.03 -4.62
C TRP A 305 -25.57 4.10 -5.09
N GLY A 306 -24.58 3.70 -5.89
CA GLY A 306 -23.57 4.62 -6.41
C GLY A 306 -24.15 5.60 -7.44
N LEU A 307 -25.05 5.13 -8.33
CA LEU A 307 -25.73 5.97 -9.31
C LEU A 307 -26.61 7.02 -8.65
N ALA A 308 -27.40 6.64 -7.64
CA ALA A 308 -28.20 7.59 -6.86
C ALA A 308 -27.35 8.70 -6.20
N LYS A 309 -26.09 8.39 -5.83
CA LYS A 309 -25.14 9.40 -5.30
C LYS A 309 -24.46 10.26 -6.39
N SER A 310 -24.55 9.87 -7.64
CA SER A 310 -23.97 10.61 -8.77
C SER A 310 -24.92 11.70 -9.32
N GLU A 311 -26.17 11.68 -8.90
CA GLU A 311 -27.14 12.72 -9.22
C GLU A 311 -26.67 14.08 -8.69
N GLY A 312 -26.80 15.14 -9.50
CA GLY A 312 -26.30 16.47 -9.15
C GLY A 312 -25.04 16.91 -9.91
N GLY A 313 -24.68 16.21 -10.98
CA GLY A 313 -23.70 16.65 -11.95
C GLY A 313 -22.28 16.10 -11.73
N LYS A 314 -21.32 16.62 -12.49
CA LYS A 314 -19.95 16.09 -12.60
C LYS A 314 -19.21 15.94 -11.25
N LYS A 315 -19.38 16.90 -10.33
CA LYS A 315 -18.74 16.84 -9.01
C LYS A 315 -19.35 15.73 -8.15
N ALA A 316 -20.67 15.53 -8.21
CA ALA A 316 -21.35 14.43 -7.52
C ALA A 316 -20.91 13.08 -8.06
N ALA A 317 -20.81 12.91 -9.37
CA ALA A 317 -20.33 11.70 -10.02
C ALA A 317 -18.90 11.31 -9.56
N LEU A 318 -17.97 12.27 -9.49
CA LEU A 318 -16.62 12.00 -8.98
C LEU A 318 -16.62 11.58 -7.50
N ARG A 319 -17.48 12.17 -6.67
CA ARG A 319 -17.65 11.77 -5.26
C ARG A 319 -18.25 10.38 -5.14
N ALA A 320 -19.24 10.06 -5.99
CA ALA A 320 -19.87 8.74 -6.03
C ALA A 320 -18.86 7.63 -6.34
N ILE A 321 -17.95 7.82 -7.29
CA ILE A 321 -16.89 6.88 -7.60
C ILE A 321 -16.03 6.58 -6.36
N VAL A 322 -15.59 7.61 -5.64
CA VAL A 322 -14.79 7.44 -4.41
C VAL A 322 -15.60 6.77 -3.30
N ALA A 323 -16.89 7.09 -3.19
CA ALA A 323 -17.79 6.46 -2.22
C ALA A 323 -17.99 4.98 -2.52
N VAL A 324 -18.17 4.60 -3.79
CA VAL A 324 -18.24 3.21 -4.23
C VAL A 324 -16.92 2.48 -3.98
N ALA A 325 -15.76 3.08 -4.30
CA ALA A 325 -14.46 2.52 -4.00
C ALA A 325 -14.27 2.23 -2.50
N ARG A 326 -14.73 3.15 -1.63
CA ARG A 326 -14.75 2.94 -0.18
C ARG A 326 -15.66 1.79 0.23
N LYS A 327 -16.90 1.75 -0.27
CA LYS A 327 -17.86 0.68 0.04
C LYS A 327 -17.37 -0.67 -0.48
N LEU A 328 -16.73 -0.68 -1.67
CA LEU A 328 -16.11 -1.86 -2.25
C LEU A 328 -14.98 -2.40 -1.36
N SER A 329 -14.11 -1.55 -0.81
CA SER A 329 -13.04 -2.01 0.09
C SER A 329 -13.57 -2.68 1.36
N VAL A 330 -14.68 -2.18 1.90
CA VAL A 330 -15.37 -2.79 3.05
C VAL A 330 -16.00 -4.13 2.68
N LEU A 331 -16.62 -4.21 1.49
CA LEU A 331 -17.23 -5.41 0.97
C LEU A 331 -16.20 -6.51 0.71
N LEU A 332 -15.08 -6.19 0.06
CA LEU A 332 -13.99 -7.13 -0.17
C LEU A 332 -13.50 -7.76 1.14
N HIS A 333 -13.28 -6.95 2.16
CA HIS A 333 -12.86 -7.47 3.45
C HIS A 333 -13.96 -8.33 4.12
N ARG A 334 -15.22 -7.91 4.04
CA ARG A 334 -16.33 -8.70 4.58
C ARG A 334 -16.41 -10.09 3.93
N LEU A 335 -16.33 -10.18 2.61
CA LEU A 335 -16.36 -11.45 1.88
C LEU A 335 -15.14 -12.32 2.24
N TRP A 336 -13.98 -11.71 2.44
CA TRP A 336 -12.79 -12.43 2.87
C TRP A 336 -12.96 -13.05 4.27
N VAL A 337 -13.48 -12.28 5.23
CA VAL A 337 -13.71 -12.74 6.61
C VAL A 337 -14.84 -13.77 6.69
N SER A 338 -15.98 -13.54 6.01
CA SER A 338 -17.14 -14.43 6.08
C SER A 338 -17.01 -15.70 5.27
N GLY A 339 -16.10 -15.72 4.26
CA GLY A 339 -16.01 -16.84 3.32
C GLY A 339 -17.14 -16.91 2.31
N GLU A 340 -18.06 -15.95 2.28
CA GLU A 340 -19.22 -15.90 1.38
C GLU A 340 -18.85 -15.36 0.00
N PHE A 341 -19.63 -15.76 -1.03
CA PHE A 341 -19.61 -15.15 -2.34
C PHE A 341 -20.50 -13.90 -2.40
N TYR A 342 -20.18 -12.99 -3.29
CA TYR A 342 -20.96 -11.77 -3.46
C TYR A 342 -22.36 -12.04 -3.98
N LYS A 343 -23.36 -11.47 -3.31
CA LYS A 343 -24.75 -11.45 -3.77
C LYS A 343 -25.08 -10.03 -4.25
N PRO A 344 -25.37 -9.82 -5.56
CA PRO A 344 -25.63 -8.49 -6.12
C PRO A 344 -26.79 -7.76 -5.45
N PHE A 345 -27.81 -8.53 -5.04
CA PHE A 345 -28.99 -8.07 -4.31
C PHE A 345 -29.15 -8.92 -3.06
N PRO A 346 -28.53 -8.53 -1.91
CA PRO A 346 -28.75 -9.24 -0.67
C PRO A 346 -30.24 -9.14 -0.29
N GLN A 347 -30.81 -10.26 0.10
CA GLN A 347 -32.15 -10.24 0.71
C GLN A 347 -32.05 -9.39 2.00
N THR A 348 -32.87 -8.36 2.10
CA THR A 348 -33.09 -7.66 3.38
C THR A 348 -33.72 -8.66 4.35
N ALA A 349 -32.95 -9.03 5.40
CA ALA A 349 -33.52 -9.78 6.51
C ALA A 349 -34.50 -8.93 7.26
#